data_33a6d9295ad39f28640d8c63e09341b7
#
_entry.id   33a6d9295ad39f28640d8c63e09341b7
#
_cell.length_a   1.000
_cell.length_b   1.000
_cell.length_c   1.000
_cell.angle_alpha   90.00
_cell.angle_beta   90.00
_cell.angle_gamma   90.00
#
_symmetry.space_group_name_H-M   'P 1'
#
loop_
_entity.id
_entity.type
_entity.pdbx_description
1 polymer ?
#
loop_
_entity_poly.entity_id
_entity_poly.type
_entity_poly.pdbx_seq_one_letter_code
_entity_poly.pdbx_strand_id
1 'polypeptide(L)'
;MNNQTSVSELSLSKLPLSELSLSELPFSEQKLIELNAEDGFTSLVDGFNRACEKFPERHAFTCLGQTLCFSEIEKLSRQFGCYLLEHCGLVAGDRVAVQLPNISQFPIVVWGILRAGLVVVNTNPMYTAREQLHQFNDSGAKALVVLSDLLPVTEQVIPQTGVETVIATSAIDLLEPQPLPASSLPNLVGFTDALALGADKQLPERASSMSEVAVLQYTGGTTGPSKGAILTHGNIFGGVRMSKLSVDFSDEAVPDLLIAPMPLYHVFGFTMNVVSSFLGGSHSVLIPNARDIDSMVTTMKQHQLTTMAGITTLLQGLMRHPQFDEIDFSRLKGIIVGGAALVKEVGDEWETRTGAPVFEGYGLSETTAVLTCNGPDKSRVGTVGLPMLYQEVKLIDAEGNAVATGERGEVCCRGAHVMQGYWNRPDATAEALDGDGWFRTGDIGVMAEDGMLTIVDRLKDMVIVSGFNVYPNEIEDVAYGHGDIFECAVVGVADERTGEAVKLFVVSTNPDLSEQQVKDFCREQLTAYKVPKHVVFMDELPKSPVGKILRRELRD
;
A
#
# COMPACT_ATOMS: atom_id res chain seq x y z
N MET A 1 54.50 3.65 27.79
CA MET A 1 54.18 4.14 26.45
C MET A 1 53.16 3.15 25.86
N ASN A 2 51.91 3.50 26.02
CA ASN A 2 50.77 2.68 25.56
C ASN A 2 50.50 3.01 24.10
N ASN A 3 50.60 2.03 23.22
CA ASN A 3 50.00 2.09 21.90
C ASN A 3 48.71 1.28 21.92
N GLN A 4 47.61 1.96 22.16
CA GLN A 4 46.29 1.50 21.79
C GLN A 4 46.11 1.83 20.30
N THR A 5 46.26 0.85 19.43
CA THR A 5 45.81 0.92 18.05
C THR A 5 44.29 0.70 18.06
N SER A 6 43.56 1.78 17.82
CA SER A 6 42.14 1.76 17.54
C SER A 6 41.88 0.91 16.28
N VAL A 7 41.08 -0.14 16.41
CA VAL A 7 40.49 -0.85 15.27
C VAL A 7 39.42 0.06 14.70
N SER A 8 39.83 0.93 13.78
CA SER A 8 38.93 1.77 13.01
C SER A 8 38.30 0.96 11.88
N GLU A 9 36.99 0.93 11.84
CA GLU A 9 36.14 0.94 10.66
C GLU A 9 36.76 0.33 9.38
N LEU A 10 36.86 -0.97 9.31
CA LEU A 10 36.91 -1.69 8.05
C LEU A 10 35.46 -1.74 7.53
N SER A 11 35.15 -0.84 6.59
CA SER A 11 33.89 -0.87 5.88
C SER A 11 33.74 -2.22 5.18
N LEU A 12 32.76 -3.01 5.60
CA LEU A 12 32.30 -4.27 4.97
C LEU A 12 31.90 -4.10 3.50
N SER A 13 31.92 -2.87 2.96
CA SER A 13 31.51 -2.50 1.60
C SER A 13 32.48 -2.91 0.47
N LYS A 14 33.52 -3.71 0.73
CA LYS A 14 34.56 -4.04 -0.27
C LYS A 14 34.71 -5.50 -0.65
N LEU A 15 34.00 -6.42 0.01
CA LEU A 15 33.99 -7.82 -0.43
C LEU A 15 32.75 -8.09 -1.30
N PRO A 16 32.88 -8.81 -2.41
CA PRO A 16 31.71 -9.25 -3.16
C PRO A 16 30.85 -10.14 -2.24
N LEU A 17 29.52 -9.93 -2.26
CA LEU A 17 28.54 -10.66 -1.42
C LEU A 17 28.69 -12.19 -1.49
N SER A 18 29.27 -12.71 -2.58
CA SER A 18 29.57 -14.13 -2.79
C SER A 18 30.67 -14.70 -1.88
N GLU A 19 31.42 -13.86 -1.17
CA GLU A 19 32.53 -14.28 -0.29
C GLU A 19 32.19 -14.17 1.20
N LEU A 20 31.00 -13.59 1.54
CA LEU A 20 30.54 -13.48 2.93
C LEU A 20 29.78 -14.73 3.36
N SER A 21 29.97 -15.16 4.60
CA SER A 21 29.10 -16.17 5.21
C SER A 21 27.70 -15.58 5.45
N LEU A 22 26.65 -16.41 5.45
CA LEU A 22 25.28 -15.96 5.66
C LEU A 22 25.12 -15.07 6.91
N SER A 23 25.85 -15.38 7.98
CA SER A 23 25.82 -14.64 9.25
C SER A 23 26.51 -13.26 9.21
N GLU A 24 27.27 -12.97 8.16
CA GLU A 24 27.95 -11.67 7.97
C GLU A 24 27.13 -10.70 7.11
N LEU A 25 26.05 -11.19 6.48
CA LEU A 25 25.14 -10.37 5.69
C LEU A 25 24.20 -9.55 6.61
N PRO A 26 23.66 -8.41 6.13
CA PRO A 26 22.56 -7.72 6.82
C PRO A 26 21.37 -8.66 7.07
N PHE A 27 20.67 -8.46 8.19
CA PHE A 27 19.53 -9.31 8.58
C PHE A 27 18.48 -9.45 7.46
N SER A 28 18.15 -8.35 6.78
CA SER A 28 17.21 -8.35 5.66
C SER A 28 17.64 -9.24 4.49
N GLU A 29 18.94 -9.25 4.17
CA GLU A 29 19.51 -10.11 3.11
C GLU A 29 19.53 -11.58 3.52
N GLN A 30 19.88 -11.88 4.78
CA GLN A 30 19.79 -13.24 5.31
C GLN A 30 18.35 -13.78 5.16
N LYS A 31 17.35 -12.99 5.58
CA LYS A 31 15.94 -13.40 5.49
C LYS A 31 15.46 -13.51 4.06
N LEU A 32 15.93 -12.67 3.16
CA LEU A 32 15.62 -12.78 1.74
C LEU A 32 16.15 -14.08 1.12
N ILE A 33 17.38 -14.49 1.46
CA ILE A 33 17.97 -15.75 1.01
C ILE A 33 17.16 -16.94 1.55
N GLU A 34 16.80 -16.93 2.83
CA GLU A 34 15.98 -17.98 3.46
C GLU A 34 14.60 -18.10 2.77
N LEU A 35 13.92 -16.95 2.54
CA LEU A 35 12.62 -16.91 1.87
C LEU A 35 12.65 -17.40 0.42
N ASN A 36 13.78 -17.18 -0.27
CA ASN A 36 13.97 -17.53 -1.68
C ASN A 36 14.59 -18.92 -1.89
N ALA A 37 14.89 -19.66 -0.82
CA ALA A 37 15.63 -20.93 -0.91
C ALA A 37 14.90 -21.99 -1.76
N GLU A 38 13.57 -22.01 -1.73
CA GLU A 38 12.76 -22.95 -2.52
C GLU A 38 12.52 -22.48 -3.95
N ASP A 39 12.28 -21.18 -4.16
CA ASP A 39 11.92 -20.62 -5.46
C ASP A 39 13.14 -20.31 -6.32
N GLY A 40 14.24 -19.86 -5.71
CA GLY A 40 15.48 -19.50 -6.39
C GLY A 40 15.30 -18.39 -7.43
N PHE A 41 14.39 -17.44 -7.20
CA PHE A 41 14.19 -16.30 -8.09
C PHE A 41 15.38 -15.33 -8.02
N THR A 42 15.81 -14.85 -9.16
CA THR A 42 16.87 -13.82 -9.23
C THR A 42 16.31 -12.40 -9.13
N SER A 43 15.02 -12.22 -9.43
CA SER A 43 14.30 -10.95 -9.38
C SER A 43 12.79 -11.17 -9.51
N LEU A 44 11.98 -10.12 -9.37
CA LEU A 44 10.55 -10.17 -9.72
C LEU A 44 10.32 -10.47 -11.20
N VAL A 45 11.23 -10.04 -12.08
CA VAL A 45 11.16 -10.30 -13.53
C VAL A 45 11.36 -11.78 -13.83
N ASP A 46 12.28 -12.45 -13.13
CA ASP A 46 12.45 -13.91 -13.24
C ASP A 46 11.17 -14.64 -12.77
N GLY A 47 10.59 -14.23 -11.63
CA GLY A 47 9.30 -14.75 -11.18
C GLY A 47 8.17 -14.53 -12.19
N PHE A 48 8.10 -13.34 -12.79
CA PHE A 48 7.16 -13.02 -13.86
C PHE A 48 7.31 -13.98 -15.06
N ASN A 49 8.53 -14.16 -15.56
CA ASN A 49 8.80 -15.03 -16.71
C ASN A 49 8.37 -16.47 -16.42
N ARG A 50 8.75 -17.01 -15.25
CA ARG A 50 8.34 -18.37 -14.83
C ARG A 50 6.82 -18.52 -14.70
N ALA A 51 6.12 -17.48 -14.20
CA ALA A 51 4.66 -17.49 -14.12
C ALA A 51 4.02 -17.53 -15.53
N CYS A 52 4.52 -16.73 -16.47
CA CYS A 52 4.07 -16.75 -17.86
C CYS A 52 4.32 -18.10 -18.55
N GLU A 53 5.46 -18.73 -18.30
CA GLU A 53 5.80 -20.07 -18.82
C GLU A 53 4.91 -21.16 -18.20
N LYS A 54 4.64 -21.08 -16.89
CA LYS A 54 3.86 -22.07 -16.15
C LYS A 54 2.36 -21.99 -16.44
N PHE A 55 1.84 -20.75 -16.64
CA PHE A 55 0.40 -20.49 -16.70
C PHE A 55 -0.06 -19.72 -17.96
N PRO A 56 0.46 -19.97 -19.18
CA PRO A 56 0.27 -19.09 -20.34
C PRO A 56 -1.19 -18.78 -20.65
N GLU A 57 -2.08 -19.78 -20.52
CA GLU A 57 -3.49 -19.70 -20.89
C GLU A 57 -4.42 -19.34 -19.71
N ARG A 58 -3.88 -19.23 -18.48
CA ARG A 58 -4.69 -18.78 -17.34
C ARG A 58 -5.07 -17.31 -17.50
N HIS A 59 -6.25 -16.94 -17.01
CA HIS A 59 -6.65 -15.57 -16.90
C HIS A 59 -5.75 -14.86 -15.84
N ALA A 60 -5.17 -13.74 -16.20
CA ALA A 60 -4.35 -12.92 -15.31
C ALA A 60 -5.13 -11.73 -14.77
N PHE A 61 -5.71 -10.93 -15.67
CA PHE A 61 -6.46 -9.74 -15.30
C PHE A 61 -7.76 -9.63 -16.10
N THR A 62 -8.84 -9.23 -15.43
CA THR A 62 -10.09 -8.81 -16.07
C THR A 62 -10.42 -7.38 -15.68
N CYS A 63 -10.80 -6.55 -16.65
CA CYS A 63 -11.24 -5.19 -16.43
C CYS A 63 -12.31 -4.81 -17.47
N LEU A 64 -13.42 -4.20 -17.06
CA LEU A 64 -14.49 -3.74 -17.95
C LEU A 64 -14.97 -4.82 -18.94
N GLY A 65 -15.02 -6.07 -18.49
CA GLY A 65 -15.46 -7.21 -19.31
C GLY A 65 -14.39 -7.81 -20.23
N GLN A 66 -13.19 -7.22 -20.33
CA GLN A 66 -12.07 -7.79 -21.06
C GLN A 66 -11.16 -8.59 -20.12
N THR A 67 -10.84 -9.81 -20.52
CA THR A 67 -9.88 -10.67 -19.81
C THR A 67 -8.61 -10.83 -20.63
N LEU A 68 -7.47 -10.68 -19.96
CA LEU A 68 -6.14 -10.95 -20.52
C LEU A 68 -5.52 -12.16 -19.82
N CYS A 69 -4.97 -13.08 -20.60
CA CYS A 69 -4.22 -14.21 -20.06
C CYS A 69 -2.74 -13.86 -19.81
N PHE A 70 -2.01 -14.74 -19.13
CA PHE A 70 -0.60 -14.54 -18.81
C PHE A 70 0.27 -14.32 -20.06
N SER A 71 0.04 -15.06 -21.14
CA SER A 71 0.78 -14.89 -22.39
C SER A 71 0.49 -13.56 -23.08
N GLU A 72 -0.72 -13.01 -22.93
CA GLU A 72 -1.04 -11.67 -23.43
C GLU A 72 -0.37 -10.58 -22.60
N ILE A 73 -0.33 -10.72 -21.28
CA ILE A 73 0.42 -9.80 -20.40
C ILE A 73 1.92 -9.86 -20.72
N GLU A 74 2.48 -11.05 -20.96
CA GLU A 74 3.87 -11.20 -21.42
C GLU A 74 4.12 -10.40 -22.69
N LYS A 75 3.30 -10.60 -23.71
CA LYS A 75 3.42 -9.94 -25.02
C LYS A 75 3.31 -8.43 -24.90
N LEU A 76 2.24 -7.93 -24.25
CA LEU A 76 1.97 -6.51 -24.17
C LEU A 76 3.01 -5.77 -23.31
N SER A 77 3.43 -6.36 -22.18
CA SER A 77 4.47 -5.77 -21.33
C SER A 77 5.84 -5.75 -22.02
N ARG A 78 6.16 -6.78 -22.83
CA ARG A 78 7.37 -6.78 -23.65
C ARG A 78 7.33 -5.66 -24.69
N GLN A 79 6.22 -5.51 -25.41
CA GLN A 79 6.05 -4.44 -26.38
C GLN A 79 6.23 -3.06 -25.74
N PHE A 80 5.59 -2.85 -24.59
CA PHE A 80 5.70 -1.60 -23.86
C PHE A 80 7.14 -1.33 -23.37
N GLY A 81 7.81 -2.33 -22.80
CA GLY A 81 9.21 -2.21 -22.38
C GLY A 81 10.16 -1.86 -23.54
N CYS A 82 9.97 -2.52 -24.71
CA CYS A 82 10.74 -2.18 -25.92
C CYS A 82 10.51 -0.74 -26.38
N TYR A 83 9.26 -0.25 -26.34
CA TYR A 83 8.96 1.15 -26.64
C TYR A 83 9.72 2.12 -25.73
N LEU A 84 9.74 1.85 -24.42
CA LEU A 84 10.45 2.70 -23.46
C LEU A 84 11.96 2.76 -23.72
N LEU A 85 12.59 1.64 -24.06
CA LEU A 85 14.03 1.60 -24.34
C LEU A 85 14.39 2.23 -25.68
N GLU A 86 13.68 1.85 -26.76
CA GLU A 86 14.10 2.19 -28.12
C GLU A 86 13.54 3.54 -28.62
N HIS A 87 12.31 3.89 -28.19
CA HIS A 87 11.66 5.13 -28.65
C HIS A 87 11.74 6.26 -27.64
N CYS A 88 11.67 5.96 -26.33
CA CYS A 88 11.89 6.98 -25.29
C CYS A 88 13.37 7.13 -24.92
N GLY A 89 14.25 6.21 -25.35
CA GLY A 89 15.68 6.25 -25.05
C GLY A 89 16.03 6.07 -23.58
N LEU A 90 15.14 5.45 -22.79
CA LEU A 90 15.36 5.21 -21.38
C LEU A 90 16.41 4.12 -21.17
N VAL A 91 17.14 4.25 -20.08
CA VAL A 91 18.18 3.30 -19.68
C VAL A 91 17.88 2.71 -18.30
N ALA A 92 18.48 1.55 -17.99
CA ALA A 92 18.28 0.89 -16.70
C ALA A 92 18.41 1.85 -15.51
N GLY A 93 17.48 1.77 -14.58
CA GLY A 93 17.37 2.65 -13.41
C GLY A 93 16.63 3.97 -13.67
N ASP A 94 16.26 4.32 -14.91
CA ASP A 94 15.39 5.46 -15.15
C ASP A 94 13.99 5.24 -14.59
N ARG A 95 13.35 6.30 -14.13
CA ARG A 95 12.05 6.28 -13.46
C ARG A 95 10.95 6.61 -14.45
N VAL A 96 9.87 5.80 -14.39
CA VAL A 96 8.64 5.99 -15.17
C VAL A 96 7.48 6.17 -14.20
N ALA A 97 6.84 7.33 -14.24
CA ALA A 97 5.64 7.59 -13.44
C ALA A 97 4.43 6.89 -14.05
N VAL A 98 3.63 6.22 -13.20
CA VAL A 98 2.42 5.49 -13.60
C VAL A 98 1.23 6.07 -12.86
N GLN A 99 0.44 6.90 -13.55
CA GLN A 99 -0.73 7.62 -13.01
C GLN A 99 -2.02 7.06 -13.61
N LEU A 100 -2.31 5.82 -13.25
CA LEU A 100 -3.45 5.06 -13.75
C LEU A 100 -4.31 4.52 -12.60
N PRO A 101 -5.65 4.46 -12.77
CA PRO A 101 -6.52 3.70 -11.88
C PRO A 101 -6.37 2.18 -12.12
N ASN A 102 -7.25 1.39 -11.50
CA ASN A 102 -7.25 -0.07 -11.65
C ASN A 102 -7.80 -0.50 -13.02
N ILE A 103 -7.00 -0.37 -14.05
CA ILE A 103 -7.31 -0.76 -15.44
C ILE A 103 -6.26 -1.75 -15.96
N SER A 104 -6.59 -2.50 -17.01
CA SER A 104 -5.69 -3.53 -17.58
C SER A 104 -4.34 -2.99 -18.02
N GLN A 105 -4.25 -1.73 -18.38
CA GLN A 105 -3.00 -1.07 -18.76
C GLN A 105 -2.01 -0.97 -17.59
N PHE A 106 -2.50 -0.85 -16.33
CA PHE A 106 -1.62 -0.73 -15.17
C PHE A 106 -0.64 -1.89 -15.01
N PRO A 107 -1.07 -3.17 -14.92
CA PRO A 107 -0.13 -4.29 -14.84
C PRO A 107 0.74 -4.44 -16.08
N ILE A 108 0.24 -4.17 -17.29
CA ILE A 108 1.05 -4.21 -18.52
C ILE A 108 2.21 -3.22 -18.44
N VAL A 109 1.93 -1.98 -18.04
CA VAL A 109 2.90 -0.90 -17.89
C VAL A 109 3.92 -1.25 -16.81
N VAL A 110 3.47 -1.67 -15.63
CA VAL A 110 4.35 -2.03 -14.51
C VAL A 110 5.32 -3.14 -14.90
N TRP A 111 4.82 -4.25 -15.45
CA TRP A 111 5.69 -5.36 -15.86
C TRP A 111 6.60 -4.97 -17.03
N GLY A 112 6.13 -4.11 -17.95
CA GLY A 112 6.97 -3.59 -19.04
C GLY A 112 8.14 -2.74 -18.53
N ILE A 113 7.89 -1.84 -17.55
CA ILE A 113 8.90 -1.03 -16.89
C ILE A 113 9.94 -1.92 -16.19
N LEU A 114 9.49 -2.86 -15.34
CA LEU A 114 10.39 -3.74 -14.59
C LEU A 114 11.23 -4.64 -15.52
N ARG A 115 10.62 -5.19 -16.57
CA ARG A 115 11.30 -6.03 -17.57
C ARG A 115 12.35 -5.26 -18.38
N ALA A 116 12.11 -3.97 -18.60
CA ALA A 116 13.08 -3.08 -19.23
C ALA A 116 14.23 -2.64 -18.27
N GLY A 117 14.17 -3.06 -17.00
CA GLY A 117 15.14 -2.65 -15.96
C GLY A 117 14.97 -1.22 -15.48
N LEU A 118 13.76 -0.68 -15.66
CA LEU A 118 13.37 0.67 -15.24
C LEU A 118 12.66 0.63 -13.88
N VAL A 119 12.49 1.79 -13.26
CA VAL A 119 11.90 1.94 -11.93
C VAL A 119 10.49 2.50 -12.05
N VAL A 120 9.51 1.83 -11.45
CA VAL A 120 8.13 2.29 -11.36
C VAL A 120 8.01 3.40 -10.32
N VAL A 121 7.37 4.51 -10.67
CA VAL A 121 6.93 5.53 -9.71
C VAL A 121 5.41 5.51 -9.65
N ASN A 122 4.88 4.82 -8.64
CA ASN A 122 3.44 4.76 -8.45
C ASN A 122 2.89 6.15 -8.11
N THR A 123 1.96 6.64 -8.95
CA THR A 123 1.40 7.98 -8.86
C THR A 123 -0.11 7.92 -8.70
N ASN A 124 -0.63 8.62 -7.72
CA ASN A 124 -2.06 8.71 -7.48
C ASN A 124 -2.75 9.52 -8.61
N PRO A 125 -3.75 8.95 -9.33
CA PRO A 125 -4.51 9.69 -10.34
C PRO A 125 -5.21 10.95 -9.85
N MET A 126 -5.48 11.03 -8.54
CA MET A 126 -6.17 12.17 -7.94
C MET A 126 -5.21 13.28 -7.44
N TYR A 127 -3.90 13.15 -7.68
CA TYR A 127 -2.96 14.19 -7.28
C TYR A 127 -3.23 15.52 -8.00
N THR A 128 -3.20 16.59 -7.23
CA THR A 128 -3.21 17.97 -7.73
C THR A 128 -1.96 18.28 -8.56
N ALA A 129 -1.99 19.36 -9.34
CA ALA A 129 -0.81 19.82 -10.08
C ALA A 129 0.42 20.03 -9.17
N ARG A 130 0.23 20.53 -7.94
CA ARG A 130 1.31 20.72 -6.95
C ARG A 130 1.93 19.39 -6.52
N GLU A 131 1.12 18.38 -6.25
CA GLU A 131 1.59 17.07 -5.81
C GLU A 131 2.29 16.32 -6.95
N GLN A 132 1.75 16.38 -8.17
CA GLN A 132 2.40 15.85 -9.36
C GLN A 132 3.77 16.51 -9.61
N LEU A 133 3.82 17.85 -9.56
CA LEU A 133 5.06 18.62 -9.75
C LEU A 133 6.12 18.21 -8.74
N HIS A 134 5.73 18.07 -7.47
CA HIS A 134 6.63 17.60 -6.42
C HIS A 134 7.15 16.19 -6.72
N GLN A 135 6.25 15.24 -6.96
CA GLN A 135 6.62 13.84 -7.14
C GLN A 135 7.49 13.62 -8.39
N PHE A 136 7.16 14.24 -9.51
CA PHE A 136 7.92 14.05 -10.76
C PHE A 136 9.31 14.65 -10.68
N ASN A 137 9.47 15.81 -10.04
CA ASN A 137 10.77 16.42 -9.82
C ASN A 137 11.61 15.65 -8.78
N ASP A 138 11.02 15.24 -7.68
CA ASP A 138 11.71 14.50 -6.60
C ASP A 138 12.17 13.13 -7.08
N SER A 139 11.30 12.37 -7.78
CA SER A 139 11.65 11.07 -8.35
C SER A 139 12.61 11.18 -9.54
N GLY A 140 12.65 12.32 -10.22
CA GLY A 140 13.33 12.50 -11.48
C GLY A 140 12.77 11.59 -12.58
N ALA A 141 11.44 11.43 -12.63
CA ALA A 141 10.76 10.65 -13.66
C ALA A 141 11.06 11.22 -15.05
N LYS A 142 11.38 10.36 -16.01
CA LYS A 142 11.67 10.72 -17.40
C LYS A 142 10.52 10.46 -18.36
N ALA A 143 9.63 9.54 -18.01
CA ALA A 143 8.40 9.27 -18.75
C ALA A 143 7.22 9.20 -17.78
N LEU A 144 6.02 9.48 -18.29
CA LEU A 144 4.76 9.42 -17.58
C LEU A 144 3.78 8.59 -18.39
N VAL A 145 3.13 7.62 -17.75
CA VAL A 145 1.93 6.95 -18.27
C VAL A 145 0.72 7.47 -17.51
N VAL A 146 -0.24 8.02 -18.23
CA VAL A 146 -1.35 8.78 -17.62
C VAL A 146 -2.70 8.46 -18.27
N LEU A 147 -3.77 8.50 -17.47
CA LEU A 147 -5.13 8.45 -18.01
C LEU A 147 -5.42 9.73 -18.83
N SER A 148 -6.01 9.58 -20.01
CA SER A 148 -6.27 10.70 -20.93
C SER A 148 -7.09 11.83 -20.31
N ASP A 149 -8.00 11.51 -19.39
CA ASP A 149 -8.81 12.49 -18.67
C ASP A 149 -8.00 13.42 -17.76
N LEU A 150 -6.77 13.02 -17.41
CA LEU A 150 -5.87 13.79 -16.55
C LEU A 150 -4.91 14.70 -17.34
N LEU A 151 -4.93 14.65 -18.68
CA LEU A 151 -4.07 15.49 -19.53
C LEU A 151 -4.17 16.99 -19.23
N PRO A 152 -5.35 17.59 -18.94
CA PRO A 152 -5.44 19.01 -18.63
C PRO A 152 -4.59 19.46 -17.42
N VAL A 153 -4.43 18.59 -16.41
CA VAL A 153 -3.55 18.85 -15.26
C VAL A 153 -2.09 18.57 -15.63
N THR A 154 -1.85 17.49 -16.36
CA THR A 154 -0.54 17.06 -16.82
C THR A 154 0.14 18.14 -17.67
N GLU A 155 -0.58 18.81 -18.58
CA GLU A 155 -0.10 19.90 -19.43
C GLU A 155 0.46 21.09 -18.62
N GLN A 156 -0.11 21.35 -17.45
CA GLN A 156 0.37 22.42 -16.57
C GLN A 156 1.66 22.04 -15.84
N VAL A 157 1.86 20.75 -15.58
CA VAL A 157 2.94 20.22 -14.74
C VAL A 157 4.18 19.86 -15.56
N ILE A 158 4.03 19.13 -16.67
CA ILE A 158 5.13 18.54 -17.44
C ILE A 158 6.17 19.57 -17.88
N PRO A 159 5.83 20.80 -18.34
CA PRO A 159 6.83 21.80 -18.73
C PRO A 159 7.79 22.24 -17.61
N GLN A 160 7.46 21.91 -16.35
CA GLN A 160 8.24 22.27 -15.16
C GLN A 160 8.99 21.06 -14.57
N THR A 161 9.04 19.94 -15.29
CA THR A 161 9.62 18.67 -14.85
C THR A 161 10.65 18.14 -15.84
N GLY A 162 11.35 17.08 -15.44
CA GLY A 162 12.26 16.33 -16.32
C GLY A 162 11.58 15.24 -17.16
N VAL A 163 10.25 15.18 -17.18
CA VAL A 163 9.50 14.20 -17.99
C VAL A 163 9.58 14.60 -19.47
N GLU A 164 10.15 13.71 -20.28
CA GLU A 164 10.39 13.95 -21.71
C GLU A 164 9.31 13.34 -22.60
N THR A 165 8.66 12.25 -22.16
CA THR A 165 7.62 11.54 -22.91
C THR A 165 6.38 11.31 -22.03
N VAL A 166 5.21 11.59 -22.60
CA VAL A 166 3.91 11.30 -21.99
C VAL A 166 3.17 10.27 -22.83
N ILE A 167 2.79 9.15 -22.20
CA ILE A 167 2.00 8.09 -22.83
C ILE A 167 0.59 8.15 -22.22
N ALA A 168 -0.40 8.51 -23.03
CA ALA A 168 -1.77 8.62 -22.57
C ALA A 168 -2.62 7.42 -23.00
N THR A 169 -3.54 7.02 -22.13
CA THR A 169 -4.49 5.94 -22.39
C THR A 169 -5.88 6.29 -21.87
N SER A 170 -6.92 5.83 -22.57
CA SER A 170 -8.26 5.72 -22.04
C SER A 170 -8.46 4.39 -21.32
N ALA A 171 -9.36 4.31 -20.36
CA ALA A 171 -9.66 3.07 -19.66
C ALA A 171 -10.11 1.93 -20.58
N ILE A 172 -10.66 2.25 -21.74
CA ILE A 172 -11.20 1.29 -22.72
C ILE A 172 -10.30 1.08 -23.94
N ASP A 173 -9.11 1.66 -24.02
CA ASP A 173 -8.23 1.59 -25.22
C ASP A 173 -7.89 0.17 -25.67
N LEU A 174 -7.83 -0.79 -24.74
CA LEU A 174 -7.60 -2.19 -25.08
C LEU A 174 -8.83 -2.90 -25.61
N LEU A 175 -10.04 -2.34 -25.41
CA LEU A 175 -11.30 -2.83 -25.97
C LEU A 175 -11.59 -2.12 -27.29
N GLU A 176 -11.52 -0.81 -27.27
CA GLU A 176 -11.80 0.07 -28.39
C GLU A 176 -10.83 1.27 -28.33
N PRO A 177 -9.77 1.27 -29.16
CA PRO A 177 -8.78 2.35 -29.16
C PRO A 177 -9.42 3.71 -29.38
N GLN A 178 -9.16 4.65 -28.48
CA GLN A 178 -9.69 6.00 -28.52
C GLN A 178 -8.70 6.97 -29.13
N PRO A 179 -9.15 7.95 -29.91
CA PRO A 179 -8.27 9.02 -30.40
C PRO A 179 -7.73 9.82 -29.21
N LEU A 180 -6.45 10.18 -29.27
CA LEU A 180 -5.88 11.07 -28.26
C LEU A 180 -6.60 12.42 -28.25
N PRO A 181 -6.90 12.99 -27.08
CA PRO A 181 -7.37 14.36 -26.98
C PRO A 181 -6.33 15.33 -27.54
N ALA A 182 -6.80 16.47 -28.05
CA ALA A 182 -5.89 17.55 -28.45
C ALA A 182 -5.08 18.01 -27.23
N SER A 183 -3.76 18.11 -27.37
CA SER A 183 -2.85 18.44 -26.27
C SER A 183 -1.71 19.33 -26.76
N SER A 184 -1.20 20.16 -25.85
CA SER A 184 -0.01 20.99 -26.07
C SER A 184 1.32 20.28 -25.79
N LEU A 185 1.28 19.05 -25.27
CA LEU A 185 2.47 18.28 -24.91
C LEU A 185 3.24 17.81 -26.14
N PRO A 186 4.56 18.10 -26.25
CA PRO A 186 5.32 17.89 -27.48
C PRO A 186 5.55 16.42 -27.85
N ASN A 187 5.63 15.54 -26.86
CA ASN A 187 5.91 14.11 -27.03
C ASN A 187 4.78 13.26 -26.42
N LEU A 188 3.55 13.58 -26.75
CA LEU A 188 2.38 12.80 -26.36
C LEU A 188 2.17 11.65 -27.34
N VAL A 189 2.08 10.42 -26.82
CA VAL A 189 1.85 9.20 -27.59
C VAL A 189 0.69 8.42 -27.00
N GLY A 190 -0.15 7.80 -27.85
CA GLY A 190 -1.18 6.88 -27.41
C GLY A 190 -0.58 5.56 -26.91
N PHE A 191 -1.17 4.98 -25.88
CA PHE A 191 -0.70 3.70 -25.33
C PHE A 191 -0.71 2.59 -26.38
N THR A 192 -1.76 2.50 -27.20
CA THR A 192 -1.86 1.52 -28.29
C THR A 192 -0.79 1.74 -29.36
N ASP A 193 -0.47 3.00 -29.67
CA ASP A 193 0.62 3.34 -30.61
C ASP A 193 1.98 2.95 -30.02
N ALA A 194 2.19 3.20 -28.72
CA ALA A 194 3.40 2.77 -28.02
C ALA A 194 3.60 1.25 -28.08
N LEU A 195 2.52 0.47 -27.86
CA LEU A 195 2.55 -0.98 -28.03
C LEU A 195 2.88 -1.39 -29.47
N ALA A 196 2.27 -0.74 -30.46
CA ALA A 196 2.53 -1.03 -31.88
C ALA A 196 3.97 -0.74 -32.29
N LEU A 197 4.56 0.37 -31.82
CA LEU A 197 5.95 0.74 -32.06
C LEU A 197 6.96 -0.26 -31.46
N GLY A 198 6.62 -0.88 -30.33
CA GLY A 198 7.43 -1.92 -29.70
C GLY A 198 7.16 -3.35 -30.18
N ALA A 199 6.18 -3.57 -31.08
CA ALA A 199 5.65 -4.91 -31.39
C ALA A 199 6.68 -5.89 -31.98
N ASP A 200 7.51 -5.42 -32.91
CA ASP A 200 8.48 -6.25 -33.63
C ASP A 200 9.85 -6.32 -32.92
N LYS A 201 9.90 -5.85 -31.69
CA LYS A 201 11.14 -5.73 -30.92
C LYS A 201 11.23 -6.80 -29.83
N GLN A 202 12.46 -7.07 -29.42
CA GLN A 202 12.77 -7.96 -28.29
C GLN A 202 13.41 -7.14 -27.17
N LEU A 203 13.00 -7.39 -25.95
CA LEU A 203 13.71 -6.85 -24.80
C LEU A 203 15.13 -7.44 -24.77
N PRO A 204 16.16 -6.61 -24.51
CA PRO A 204 17.49 -7.13 -24.34
C PRO A 204 17.54 -8.11 -23.16
N GLU A 205 18.28 -9.20 -23.32
CA GLU A 205 18.57 -10.07 -22.17
C GLU A 205 19.31 -9.26 -21.11
N ARG A 206 18.76 -9.27 -19.91
CA ARG A 206 19.30 -8.56 -18.77
C ARG A 206 19.19 -9.40 -17.51
N ALA A 207 20.31 -9.60 -16.84
CA ALA A 207 20.32 -10.15 -15.51
C ALA A 207 19.83 -9.08 -14.53
N SER A 208 18.62 -9.26 -14.01
CA SER A 208 18.09 -8.44 -12.90
C SER A 208 18.41 -9.11 -11.57
N SER A 209 18.64 -8.32 -10.53
CA SER A 209 18.93 -8.82 -9.19
C SER A 209 17.90 -8.36 -8.17
N MET A 210 17.80 -9.09 -7.05
CA MET A 210 16.94 -8.72 -5.92
C MET A 210 17.32 -7.37 -5.30
N SER A 211 18.55 -6.90 -5.44
CA SER A 211 19.02 -5.62 -4.88
C SER A 211 18.70 -4.41 -5.75
N GLU A 212 18.26 -4.60 -6.99
CA GLU A 212 17.89 -3.49 -7.85
C GLU A 212 16.60 -2.83 -7.40
N VAL A 213 16.53 -1.50 -7.53
CA VAL A 213 15.32 -0.72 -7.23
C VAL A 213 14.23 -1.04 -8.24
N ALA A 214 13.08 -1.49 -7.76
CA ALA A 214 11.92 -1.81 -8.59
C ALA A 214 10.88 -0.68 -8.57
N VAL A 215 10.61 -0.12 -7.40
CA VAL A 215 9.53 0.85 -7.19
C VAL A 215 9.99 1.97 -6.27
N LEU A 216 9.62 3.21 -6.61
CA LEU A 216 9.54 4.32 -5.67
C LEU A 216 8.08 4.46 -5.25
N GLN A 217 7.78 4.07 -4.01
CA GLN A 217 6.43 4.15 -3.46
C GLN A 217 6.29 5.43 -2.64
N TYR A 218 5.61 6.43 -3.21
CA TYR A 218 5.40 7.69 -2.51
C TYR A 218 4.35 7.56 -1.42
N THR A 219 4.71 8.04 -0.23
CA THR A 219 3.83 8.01 0.94
C THR A 219 3.29 9.41 1.22
N GLY A 220 2.00 9.53 1.42
CA GLY A 220 1.39 10.75 1.93
C GLY A 220 1.73 10.89 3.41
N GLY A 221 2.88 11.48 3.73
CA GLY A 221 3.21 11.82 5.12
C GLY A 221 2.16 12.76 5.70
N THR A 222 1.81 12.59 6.97
CA THR A 222 0.92 13.53 7.68
C THR A 222 1.63 14.85 8.01
N THR A 223 2.96 14.89 7.81
CA THR A 223 3.80 16.07 8.05
C THR A 223 4.75 16.29 6.86
N GLY A 224 4.44 17.27 6.01
CA GLY A 224 5.30 17.69 4.91
C GLY A 224 5.03 16.98 3.56
N PRO A 225 5.87 17.25 2.52
CA PRO A 225 5.75 16.66 1.19
C PRO A 225 5.91 15.12 1.23
N SER A 226 5.24 14.44 0.30
CA SER A 226 5.35 12.99 0.17
C SER A 226 6.81 12.57 -0.10
N LYS A 227 7.22 11.42 0.47
CA LYS A 227 8.55 10.84 0.33
C LYS A 227 8.46 9.53 -0.44
N GLY A 228 9.39 9.27 -1.34
CA GLY A 228 9.47 8.01 -2.08
C GLY A 228 10.21 6.94 -1.28
N ALA A 229 9.52 5.94 -0.76
CA ALA A 229 10.16 4.75 -0.20
C ALA A 229 10.81 3.93 -1.32
N ILE A 230 12.09 3.59 -1.17
CA ILE A 230 12.86 2.81 -2.14
C ILE A 230 12.58 1.33 -1.87
N LEU A 231 11.86 0.69 -2.80
CA LEU A 231 11.56 -0.74 -2.75
C LEU A 231 12.32 -1.47 -3.85
N THR A 232 13.18 -2.41 -3.45
CA THR A 232 13.91 -3.27 -4.39
C THR A 232 13.04 -4.45 -4.85
N HIS A 233 13.49 -5.17 -5.88
CA HIS A 233 12.88 -6.46 -6.25
C HIS A 233 12.81 -7.40 -5.05
N GLY A 234 13.87 -7.43 -4.22
CA GLY A 234 13.94 -8.24 -3.01
C GLY A 234 12.98 -7.82 -1.91
N ASN A 235 12.79 -6.51 -1.70
CA ASN A 235 11.83 -6.04 -0.70
C ASN A 235 10.40 -6.47 -1.06
N ILE A 236 10.02 -6.27 -2.34
CA ILE A 236 8.67 -6.64 -2.81
C ILE A 236 8.49 -8.16 -2.79
N PHE A 237 9.47 -8.94 -3.28
CA PHE A 237 9.44 -10.40 -3.22
C PHE A 237 9.35 -10.89 -1.77
N GLY A 238 10.17 -10.32 -0.86
CA GLY A 238 10.16 -10.66 0.57
C GLY A 238 8.78 -10.44 1.19
N GLY A 239 8.16 -9.28 0.99
CA GLY A 239 6.83 -8.96 1.50
C GLY A 239 5.75 -9.92 0.96
N VAL A 240 5.76 -10.19 -0.36
CA VAL A 240 4.83 -11.12 -1.00
C VAL A 240 5.01 -12.55 -0.48
N ARG A 241 6.25 -13.03 -0.38
CA ARG A 241 6.53 -14.39 0.09
C ARG A 241 6.18 -14.58 1.56
N MET A 242 6.52 -13.61 2.42
CA MET A 242 6.13 -13.60 3.83
C MET A 242 4.62 -13.65 4.00
N SER A 243 3.88 -12.84 3.23
CA SER A 243 2.41 -12.83 3.25
C SER A 243 1.85 -14.20 2.86
N LYS A 244 2.36 -14.79 1.79
CA LYS A 244 1.94 -16.12 1.34
C LYS A 244 2.20 -17.20 2.38
N LEU A 245 3.35 -17.18 3.05
CA LEU A 245 3.70 -18.17 4.08
C LEU A 245 2.94 -18.00 5.39
N SER A 246 2.48 -16.77 5.69
CA SER A 246 1.82 -16.45 6.95
C SER A 246 0.29 -16.47 6.87
N VAL A 247 -0.29 -16.14 5.70
CA VAL A 247 -1.74 -16.02 5.48
C VAL A 247 -2.05 -16.59 4.08
N ASP A 248 -1.80 -17.89 3.90
CA ASP A 248 -2.06 -18.53 2.61
C ASP A 248 -3.48 -19.10 2.55
N PHE A 249 -4.27 -18.58 1.61
CA PHE A 249 -5.56 -19.12 1.22
C PHE A 249 -5.49 -19.91 -0.08
N SER A 250 -4.31 -20.00 -0.72
CA SER A 250 -4.18 -20.56 -2.06
C SER A 250 -4.34 -22.10 -2.06
N ASP A 251 -5.01 -22.58 -3.10
CA ASP A 251 -5.02 -23.98 -3.49
C ASP A 251 -4.37 -24.04 -4.88
N GLU A 252 -3.20 -24.66 -5.00
CA GLU A 252 -2.49 -24.73 -6.29
C GLU A 252 -3.32 -25.41 -7.39
N ALA A 253 -4.24 -26.30 -7.00
CA ALA A 253 -5.09 -27.00 -7.94
C ALA A 253 -6.20 -26.11 -8.53
N VAL A 254 -6.64 -25.09 -7.79
CA VAL A 254 -7.73 -24.19 -8.19
C VAL A 254 -7.27 -22.73 -8.07
N PRO A 255 -7.04 -22.06 -9.21
CA PRO A 255 -6.58 -20.67 -9.18
C PRO A 255 -7.51 -19.77 -8.35
N ASP A 256 -6.89 -18.91 -7.54
CA ASP A 256 -7.65 -17.89 -6.83
C ASP A 256 -8.17 -16.82 -7.80
N LEU A 257 -9.35 -16.30 -7.49
CA LEU A 257 -9.94 -15.14 -8.14
C LEU A 257 -10.05 -14.01 -7.12
N LEU A 258 -9.30 -12.95 -7.35
CA LEU A 258 -9.26 -11.79 -6.50
C LEU A 258 -10.12 -10.67 -7.10
N ILE A 259 -10.99 -10.06 -6.30
CA ILE A 259 -11.53 -8.75 -6.64
C ILE A 259 -10.56 -7.68 -6.15
N ALA A 260 -10.19 -6.75 -7.01
CA ALA A 260 -9.16 -5.73 -6.80
C ALA A 260 -9.74 -4.30 -6.70
N PRO A 261 -10.43 -3.94 -5.60
CA PRO A 261 -10.96 -2.59 -5.39
C PRO A 261 -9.90 -1.63 -4.87
N MET A 262 -8.87 -2.15 -4.17
CA MET A 262 -7.80 -1.31 -3.63
C MET A 262 -6.95 -0.73 -4.75
N PRO A 263 -6.59 0.57 -4.69
CA PRO A 263 -5.82 1.21 -5.75
C PRO A 263 -4.50 0.48 -6.03
N LEU A 264 -4.25 0.12 -7.29
CA LEU A 264 -3.03 -0.57 -7.71
C LEU A 264 -1.77 0.30 -7.56
N TYR A 265 -1.91 1.63 -7.59
CA TYR A 265 -0.80 2.55 -7.31
C TYR A 265 -0.44 2.64 -5.81
N HIS A 266 -1.28 2.10 -4.92
CA HIS A 266 -0.98 1.98 -3.49
C HIS A 266 -0.32 0.63 -3.23
N VAL A 267 0.67 0.60 -2.32
CA VAL A 267 1.48 -0.60 -2.05
C VAL A 267 0.65 -1.85 -1.75
N PHE A 268 -0.47 -1.71 -1.05
CA PHE A 268 -1.36 -2.84 -0.73
C PHE A 268 -2.00 -3.46 -1.97
N GLY A 269 -2.65 -2.63 -2.82
CA GLY A 269 -3.20 -3.09 -4.10
C GLY A 269 -2.11 -3.60 -5.05
N PHE A 270 -0.97 -2.92 -5.08
CA PHE A 270 0.18 -3.29 -5.91
C PHE A 270 0.72 -4.68 -5.55
N THR A 271 1.06 -4.91 -4.28
CA THR A 271 1.67 -6.17 -3.85
C THR A 271 0.69 -7.33 -3.94
N MET A 272 -0.57 -7.14 -3.56
CA MET A 272 -1.57 -8.22 -3.57
C MET A 272 -2.07 -8.54 -4.98
N ASN A 273 -2.49 -7.52 -5.75
CA ASN A 273 -3.21 -7.76 -7.02
C ASN A 273 -2.34 -7.71 -8.27
N VAL A 274 -1.16 -7.05 -8.24
CA VAL A 274 -0.26 -7.01 -9.41
C VAL A 274 0.87 -8.01 -9.27
N VAL A 275 1.48 -8.14 -8.07
CA VAL A 275 2.66 -8.99 -7.89
C VAL A 275 2.27 -10.38 -7.37
N SER A 276 1.68 -10.47 -6.16
CA SER A 276 1.39 -11.75 -5.50
C SER A 276 0.45 -12.63 -6.33
N SER A 277 -0.67 -12.06 -6.81
CA SER A 277 -1.63 -12.78 -7.65
C SER A 277 -0.98 -13.31 -8.93
N PHE A 278 -0.16 -12.48 -9.59
CA PHE A 278 0.49 -12.86 -10.84
C PHE A 278 1.54 -13.96 -10.62
N LEU A 279 2.45 -13.79 -9.65
CA LEU A 279 3.44 -14.82 -9.34
C LEU A 279 2.81 -16.16 -8.91
N GLY A 280 1.63 -16.10 -8.27
CA GLY A 280 0.86 -17.28 -7.86
C GLY A 280 0.01 -17.91 -8.97
N GLY A 281 -0.06 -17.35 -10.18
CA GLY A 281 -0.91 -17.87 -11.26
C GLY A 281 -2.40 -17.63 -11.03
N SER A 282 -2.76 -16.63 -10.22
CA SER A 282 -4.13 -16.24 -9.84
C SER A 282 -4.71 -15.19 -10.80
N HIS A 283 -6.02 -15.00 -10.72
CA HIS A 283 -6.78 -14.07 -11.56
C HIS A 283 -7.23 -12.85 -10.75
N SER A 284 -6.86 -11.64 -11.14
CA SER A 284 -7.34 -10.38 -10.54
C SER A 284 -8.37 -9.70 -11.42
N VAL A 285 -9.56 -9.45 -10.86
CA VAL A 285 -10.63 -8.65 -11.48
C VAL A 285 -10.51 -7.23 -10.97
N LEU A 286 -10.09 -6.34 -11.83
CA LEU A 286 -9.77 -4.95 -11.51
C LEU A 286 -11.05 -4.10 -11.45
N ILE A 287 -11.20 -3.33 -10.38
CA ILE A 287 -12.30 -2.39 -10.18
C ILE A 287 -11.77 -0.97 -10.42
N PRO A 288 -12.09 -0.32 -11.55
CA PRO A 288 -11.55 1.00 -11.90
C PRO A 288 -11.88 2.09 -10.88
N ASN A 289 -13.08 2.02 -10.31
CA ASN A 289 -13.59 2.96 -9.31
C ASN A 289 -14.34 2.23 -8.20
N ALA A 290 -13.68 1.94 -7.10
CA ALA A 290 -14.30 1.28 -5.94
C ALA A 290 -15.34 2.15 -5.18
N ARG A 291 -15.46 3.45 -5.51
CA ARG A 291 -16.50 4.32 -4.96
C ARG A 291 -17.84 4.15 -5.68
N ASP A 292 -17.83 3.63 -6.90
CA ASP A 292 -19.01 3.22 -7.65
C ASP A 292 -19.42 1.80 -7.22
N ILE A 293 -20.14 1.74 -6.10
CA ILE A 293 -20.59 0.48 -5.49
C ILE A 293 -21.50 -0.31 -6.43
N ASP A 294 -22.37 0.36 -7.21
CA ASP A 294 -23.28 -0.28 -8.16
C ASP A 294 -22.50 -1.05 -9.23
N SER A 295 -21.48 -0.41 -9.82
CA SER A 295 -20.60 -1.03 -10.81
C SER A 295 -19.79 -2.19 -10.19
N MET A 296 -19.29 -2.01 -8.96
CA MET A 296 -18.51 -3.04 -8.25
C MET A 296 -19.38 -4.27 -7.94
N VAL A 297 -20.59 -4.10 -7.40
CA VAL A 297 -21.51 -5.21 -7.11
C VAL A 297 -21.91 -5.93 -8.41
N THR A 298 -22.17 -5.18 -9.49
CA THR A 298 -22.45 -5.75 -10.81
C THR A 298 -21.30 -6.63 -11.30
N THR A 299 -20.06 -6.18 -11.12
CA THR A 299 -18.87 -6.97 -11.47
C THR A 299 -18.73 -8.19 -10.57
N MET A 300 -18.88 -8.05 -9.25
CA MET A 300 -18.76 -9.16 -8.29
C MET A 300 -19.79 -10.27 -8.56
N LYS A 301 -21.00 -9.95 -8.97
CA LYS A 301 -22.05 -10.92 -9.35
C LYS A 301 -21.67 -11.80 -10.54
N GLN A 302 -20.71 -11.39 -11.36
CA GLN A 302 -20.24 -12.15 -12.53
C GLN A 302 -19.11 -13.13 -12.18
N HIS A 303 -18.59 -13.10 -10.95
CA HIS A 303 -17.40 -13.83 -10.55
C HIS A 303 -17.58 -14.56 -9.21
N GLN A 304 -17.00 -15.75 -9.08
CA GLN A 304 -16.89 -16.48 -7.82
C GLN A 304 -15.56 -16.13 -7.16
N LEU A 305 -15.54 -15.01 -6.44
CA LEU A 305 -14.32 -14.55 -5.78
C LEU A 305 -13.84 -15.50 -4.67
N THR A 306 -12.52 -15.62 -4.51
CA THR A 306 -11.90 -16.41 -3.44
C THR A 306 -11.35 -15.53 -2.32
N THR A 307 -10.94 -14.31 -2.65
CA THR A 307 -10.47 -13.31 -1.68
C THR A 307 -10.59 -11.89 -2.23
N MET A 308 -10.48 -10.93 -1.35
CA MET A 308 -10.48 -9.49 -1.68
C MET A 308 -9.68 -8.73 -0.61
N ALA A 309 -8.98 -7.67 -1.02
CA ALA A 309 -8.50 -6.65 -0.10
C ALA A 309 -9.56 -5.56 0.05
N GLY A 310 -9.72 -5.02 1.26
CA GLY A 310 -10.71 -3.97 1.51
C GLY A 310 -10.36 -3.04 2.67
N ILE A 311 -11.29 -2.14 2.93
CA ILE A 311 -11.32 -1.25 4.09
C ILE A 311 -12.72 -1.27 4.69
N THR A 312 -12.86 -0.92 5.95
CA THR A 312 -14.14 -0.94 6.68
C THR A 312 -15.28 -0.23 5.92
N THR A 313 -15.02 0.97 5.40
CA THR A 313 -16.05 1.76 4.69
C THR A 313 -16.49 1.13 3.36
N LEU A 314 -15.60 0.41 2.68
CA LEU A 314 -15.95 -0.34 1.48
C LEU A 314 -16.89 -1.50 1.81
N LEU A 315 -16.60 -2.26 2.86
CA LEU A 315 -17.47 -3.37 3.31
C LEU A 315 -18.85 -2.86 3.68
N GLN A 316 -18.93 -1.76 4.45
CA GLN A 316 -20.20 -1.12 4.78
C GLN A 316 -20.99 -0.70 3.52
N GLY A 317 -20.30 -0.09 2.55
CA GLY A 317 -20.90 0.31 1.28
C GLY A 317 -21.49 -0.88 0.51
N LEU A 318 -20.72 -1.97 0.41
CA LEU A 318 -21.15 -3.20 -0.26
C LEU A 318 -22.34 -3.83 0.45
N MET A 319 -22.30 -4.01 1.77
CA MET A 319 -23.39 -4.65 2.54
C MET A 319 -24.68 -3.86 2.52
N ARG A 320 -24.63 -2.54 2.35
CA ARG A 320 -25.83 -1.69 2.19
C ARG A 320 -26.45 -1.75 0.79
N HIS A 321 -25.72 -2.29 -0.18
CA HIS A 321 -26.25 -2.37 -1.55
C HIS A 321 -27.39 -3.40 -1.62
N PRO A 322 -28.55 -3.06 -2.26
CA PRO A 322 -29.72 -3.94 -2.31
C PRO A 322 -29.46 -5.33 -2.90
N GLN A 323 -28.48 -5.44 -3.80
CA GLN A 323 -28.14 -6.68 -4.48
C GLN A 323 -26.89 -7.38 -3.89
N PHE A 324 -26.43 -7.00 -2.70
CA PHE A 324 -25.27 -7.62 -2.06
C PHE A 324 -25.44 -9.13 -1.87
N ASP A 325 -26.61 -9.55 -1.43
CA ASP A 325 -26.92 -10.96 -1.17
C ASP A 325 -27.12 -11.80 -2.46
N GLU A 326 -27.07 -11.15 -3.64
CA GLU A 326 -27.05 -11.84 -4.93
C GLU A 326 -25.65 -12.21 -5.40
N ILE A 327 -24.60 -11.75 -4.70
CA ILE A 327 -23.21 -12.09 -5.00
C ILE A 327 -22.95 -13.55 -4.54
N ASP A 328 -22.26 -14.33 -5.39
CA ASP A 328 -21.88 -15.69 -5.05
C ASP A 328 -20.59 -15.72 -4.21
N PHE A 329 -20.75 -15.84 -2.89
CA PHE A 329 -19.64 -15.97 -1.94
C PHE A 329 -19.24 -17.42 -1.66
N SER A 330 -19.76 -18.41 -2.37
CA SER A 330 -19.53 -19.85 -2.09
C SER A 330 -18.07 -20.28 -2.12
N ARG A 331 -17.20 -19.54 -2.82
CA ARG A 331 -15.76 -19.77 -2.89
C ARG A 331 -14.93 -18.78 -2.05
N LEU A 332 -15.57 -17.83 -1.38
CA LEU A 332 -14.85 -16.84 -0.59
C LEU A 332 -14.22 -17.50 0.65
N LYS A 333 -12.90 -17.47 0.71
CA LYS A 333 -12.08 -18.05 1.80
C LYS A 333 -11.86 -17.07 2.94
N GLY A 334 -11.88 -15.78 2.64
CA GLY A 334 -11.72 -14.67 3.56
C GLY A 334 -11.33 -13.39 2.84
N ILE A 335 -11.40 -12.29 3.55
CA ILE A 335 -10.95 -10.98 3.05
C ILE A 335 -9.90 -10.40 3.99
N ILE A 336 -9.00 -9.59 3.41
CA ILE A 336 -7.96 -8.89 4.18
C ILE A 336 -8.35 -7.41 4.24
N VAL A 337 -8.49 -6.88 5.44
CA VAL A 337 -8.77 -5.47 5.69
C VAL A 337 -7.53 -4.81 6.30
N GLY A 338 -7.15 -3.66 5.78
CA GLY A 338 -5.97 -2.93 6.26
C GLY A 338 -5.98 -1.45 5.88
N GLY A 339 -4.98 -0.71 6.37
CA GLY A 339 -4.86 0.74 6.13
C GLY A 339 -5.67 1.61 7.10
N ALA A 340 -6.69 1.07 7.74
CA ALA A 340 -7.43 1.66 8.86
C ALA A 340 -7.94 0.54 9.76
N ALA A 341 -8.26 0.84 11.00
CA ALA A 341 -8.81 -0.13 11.95
C ALA A 341 -10.13 -0.74 11.46
N LEU A 342 -10.30 -2.02 11.67
CA LEU A 342 -11.57 -2.72 11.39
C LEU A 342 -12.57 -2.42 12.50
N VAL A 343 -13.72 -1.87 12.12
CA VAL A 343 -14.85 -1.76 13.05
C VAL A 343 -15.46 -3.14 13.25
N LYS A 344 -15.47 -3.59 14.50
CA LYS A 344 -15.86 -4.96 14.87
C LYS A 344 -17.23 -5.36 14.31
N GLU A 345 -18.22 -4.50 14.48
CA GLU A 345 -19.61 -4.73 14.04
C GLU A 345 -19.70 -4.95 12.53
N VAL A 346 -18.85 -4.28 11.76
CA VAL A 346 -18.76 -4.43 10.31
C VAL A 346 -18.15 -5.78 9.93
N GLY A 347 -17.12 -6.21 10.65
CA GLY A 347 -16.52 -7.53 10.46
C GLY A 347 -17.54 -8.66 10.79
N ASP A 348 -18.19 -8.56 11.94
CA ASP A 348 -19.20 -9.54 12.39
C ASP A 348 -20.39 -9.63 11.40
N GLU A 349 -20.87 -8.50 10.89
CA GLU A 349 -21.93 -8.46 9.87
C GLU A 349 -21.48 -9.12 8.56
N TRP A 350 -20.26 -8.81 8.10
CA TRP A 350 -19.69 -9.42 6.92
C TRP A 350 -19.61 -10.93 7.03
N GLU A 351 -19.02 -11.45 8.11
CA GLU A 351 -18.91 -12.90 8.35
C GLU A 351 -20.29 -13.57 8.42
N THR A 352 -21.26 -12.92 9.06
CA THR A 352 -22.64 -13.44 9.15
C THR A 352 -23.29 -13.57 7.77
N ARG A 353 -23.10 -12.57 6.88
CA ARG A 353 -23.78 -12.53 5.57
C ARG A 353 -23.07 -13.33 4.49
N THR A 354 -21.74 -13.42 4.55
CA THR A 354 -20.95 -14.10 3.51
C THR A 354 -20.46 -15.48 3.91
N GLY A 355 -20.43 -15.79 5.21
CA GLY A 355 -19.83 -17.01 5.75
C GLY A 355 -18.31 -17.02 5.74
N ALA A 356 -17.65 -15.91 5.36
CA ALA A 356 -16.21 -15.82 5.22
C ALA A 356 -15.58 -14.83 6.21
N PRO A 357 -14.46 -15.19 6.86
CA PRO A 357 -13.82 -14.37 7.89
C PRO A 357 -13.20 -13.10 7.33
N VAL A 358 -13.08 -12.09 8.20
CA VAL A 358 -12.37 -10.84 7.93
C VAL A 358 -11.06 -10.84 8.73
N PHE A 359 -9.94 -10.72 8.03
CA PHE A 359 -8.61 -10.67 8.62
C PHE A 359 -8.06 -9.24 8.59
N GLU A 360 -7.87 -8.67 9.76
CA GLU A 360 -7.24 -7.36 9.88
C GLU A 360 -5.73 -7.48 9.78
N GLY A 361 -5.11 -6.67 8.89
CA GLY A 361 -3.68 -6.59 8.70
C GLY A 361 -3.15 -5.16 8.87
N TYR A 362 -1.91 -5.05 9.32
CA TYR A 362 -1.21 -3.79 9.50
C TYR A 362 0.10 -3.78 8.72
N GLY A 363 0.41 -2.64 8.14
CA GLY A 363 1.67 -2.38 7.46
C GLY A 363 1.71 -0.99 6.82
N LEU A 364 2.85 -0.70 6.21
CA LEU A 364 3.16 0.60 5.64
C LEU A 364 3.74 0.43 4.23
N SER A 365 3.85 1.53 3.49
CA SER A 365 4.57 1.52 2.21
C SER A 365 6.04 1.12 2.40
N GLU A 366 6.62 1.54 3.49
CA GLU A 366 7.99 1.27 3.92
C GLU A 366 8.24 -0.21 4.29
N THR A 367 7.17 -0.97 4.54
CA THR A 367 7.22 -2.42 4.84
C THR A 367 6.59 -3.27 3.74
N THR A 368 6.52 -2.75 2.52
CA THR A 368 5.99 -3.46 1.34
C THR A 368 4.59 -4.05 1.59
N ALA A 369 3.70 -3.25 2.15
CA ALA A 369 2.31 -3.45 2.51
C ALA A 369 2.06 -4.09 3.88
N VAL A 370 2.63 -5.25 4.22
CA VAL A 370 2.20 -5.99 5.41
C VAL A 370 3.34 -6.25 6.38
N LEU A 371 3.06 -6.02 7.66
CA LEU A 371 3.94 -6.30 8.79
C LEU A 371 3.33 -7.36 9.72
N THR A 372 2.03 -7.23 10.02
CA THR A 372 1.29 -8.20 10.83
C THR A 372 -0.08 -8.45 10.20
N CYS A 373 -0.66 -9.62 10.43
CA CYS A 373 -2.01 -9.95 9.99
C CYS A 373 -2.64 -11.00 10.91
N ASN A 374 -3.95 -10.88 11.13
CA ASN A 374 -4.76 -11.99 11.55
C ASN A 374 -4.82 -13.02 10.42
N GLY A 375 -4.97 -14.28 10.75
CA GLY A 375 -5.02 -15.37 9.78
C GLY A 375 -5.94 -16.49 10.18
N PRO A 376 -6.13 -17.50 9.29
CA PRO A 376 -7.05 -18.60 9.53
C PRO A 376 -6.71 -19.41 10.78
N ASP A 377 -5.42 -19.58 11.09
CA ASP A 377 -4.97 -20.36 12.23
C ASP A 377 -5.10 -19.61 13.57
N LYS A 378 -4.98 -18.29 13.53
CA LYS A 378 -5.06 -17.44 14.72
C LYS A 378 -5.54 -16.04 14.36
N SER A 379 -6.72 -15.70 14.86
CA SER A 379 -7.35 -14.39 14.67
C SER A 379 -7.93 -13.88 15.98
N ARG A 380 -7.83 -12.57 16.21
CA ARG A 380 -8.48 -11.90 17.35
C ARG A 380 -8.92 -10.51 16.91
N VAL A 381 -10.21 -10.26 17.01
CA VAL A 381 -10.80 -8.93 16.76
C VAL A 381 -10.18 -7.89 17.68
N GLY A 382 -9.91 -6.69 17.14
CA GLY A 382 -9.25 -5.60 17.85
C GLY A 382 -7.73 -5.74 17.92
N THR A 383 -7.15 -6.70 17.19
CA THR A 383 -5.71 -6.81 16.98
C THR A 383 -5.39 -6.84 15.49
N VAL A 384 -4.20 -6.42 15.13
CA VAL A 384 -3.68 -6.53 13.76
C VAL A 384 -2.92 -7.85 13.53
N GLY A 385 -3.12 -8.84 14.42
CA GLY A 385 -2.62 -10.20 14.30
C GLY A 385 -1.17 -10.39 14.72
N LEU A 386 -0.60 -11.48 14.23
CA LEU A 386 0.79 -11.86 14.50
C LEU A 386 1.76 -11.21 13.51
N PRO A 387 3.01 -10.93 13.92
CA PRO A 387 4.08 -10.62 12.98
C PRO A 387 4.20 -11.69 11.88
N MET A 388 4.40 -11.26 10.63
CA MET A 388 4.68 -12.18 9.52
C MET A 388 5.94 -13.00 9.80
N LEU A 389 6.03 -14.18 9.21
CA LEU A 389 7.23 -15.01 9.31
C LEU A 389 8.46 -14.31 8.69
N TYR A 390 9.66 -14.68 9.12
CA TYR A 390 10.94 -14.18 8.60
C TYR A 390 11.22 -12.69 8.81
N GLN A 391 10.58 -12.08 9.81
CA GLN A 391 10.91 -10.74 10.28
C GLN A 391 11.07 -10.73 11.81
N GLU A 392 11.54 -9.61 12.33
CA GLU A 392 11.51 -9.34 13.74
C GLU A 392 10.70 -8.07 14.01
N VAL A 393 9.96 -8.08 15.11
CA VAL A 393 9.19 -6.95 15.61
C VAL A 393 9.51 -6.73 17.08
N LYS A 394 9.74 -5.48 17.47
CA LYS A 394 9.89 -5.06 18.86
C LYS A 394 9.13 -3.76 19.10
N LEU A 395 8.79 -3.51 20.36
CA LEU A 395 8.24 -2.24 20.79
C LEU A 395 9.28 -1.51 21.66
N ILE A 396 9.44 -0.20 21.45
CA ILE A 396 10.45 0.60 22.16
C ILE A 396 9.81 1.80 22.87
N ASP A 397 10.42 2.24 23.97
CA ASP A 397 10.10 3.48 24.66
C ASP A 397 10.71 4.71 23.94
N ALA A 398 10.51 5.90 24.53
CA ALA A 398 11.06 7.16 23.99
C ALA A 398 12.60 7.20 24.01
N GLU A 399 13.24 6.44 24.89
CA GLU A 399 14.68 6.31 25.04
C GLU A 399 15.27 5.25 24.09
N GLY A 400 14.42 4.48 23.37
CA GLY A 400 14.82 3.43 22.44
C GLY A 400 15.01 2.05 23.08
N ASN A 401 14.67 1.87 24.35
CA ASN A 401 14.75 0.57 25.03
C ASN A 401 13.52 -0.27 24.70
N ALA A 402 13.69 -1.59 24.61
CA ALA A 402 12.57 -2.49 24.45
C ALA A 402 11.65 -2.45 25.68
N VAL A 403 10.33 -2.30 25.45
CA VAL A 403 9.32 -2.34 26.52
C VAL A 403 8.94 -3.77 26.86
N ALA A 404 8.38 -3.98 28.04
CA ALA A 404 7.86 -5.30 28.44
C ALA A 404 6.58 -5.67 27.69
N THR A 405 6.30 -6.96 27.60
CA THR A 405 5.04 -7.47 27.03
C THR A 405 3.85 -6.88 27.77
N GLY A 406 2.87 -6.39 27.02
CA GLY A 406 1.68 -5.70 27.56
C GLY A 406 1.86 -4.19 27.76
N GLU A 407 3.07 -3.67 27.64
CA GLU A 407 3.33 -2.23 27.70
C GLU A 407 3.23 -1.58 26.30
N ARG A 408 2.93 -0.27 26.29
CA ARG A 408 2.88 0.54 25.06
C ARG A 408 4.29 0.92 24.63
N GLY A 409 4.57 0.80 23.33
CA GLY A 409 5.82 1.25 22.73
C GLY A 409 5.67 1.53 21.24
N GLU A 410 6.65 2.24 20.66
CA GLU A 410 6.73 2.44 19.23
C GLU A 410 7.05 1.10 18.55
N VAL A 411 6.25 0.73 17.56
CA VAL A 411 6.46 -0.49 16.79
C VAL A 411 7.67 -0.32 15.88
N CYS A 412 8.64 -1.23 16.02
CA CYS A 412 9.80 -1.32 15.15
C CYS A 412 9.86 -2.70 14.51
N CYS A 413 10.30 -2.76 13.25
CA CYS A 413 10.47 -4.03 12.55
C CYS A 413 11.75 -4.06 11.73
N ARG A 414 12.26 -5.27 11.47
CA ARG A 414 13.30 -5.51 10.47
C ARG A 414 13.05 -6.81 9.71
N GLY A 415 13.40 -6.83 8.44
CA GLY A 415 13.18 -8.00 7.57
C GLY A 415 13.43 -7.69 6.11
N ALA A 416 13.29 -8.70 5.26
CA ALA A 416 13.51 -8.58 3.81
C ALA A 416 12.56 -7.57 3.14
N HIS A 417 11.38 -7.36 3.70
CA HIS A 417 10.31 -6.51 3.18
C HIS A 417 10.48 -5.01 3.48
N VAL A 418 11.45 -4.64 4.34
CA VAL A 418 11.68 -3.25 4.74
C VAL A 418 12.42 -2.50 3.65
N MET A 419 11.97 -1.28 3.36
CA MET A 419 12.57 -0.38 2.35
C MET A 419 14.07 -0.16 2.55
N GLN A 420 14.77 0.27 1.51
CA GLN A 420 16.19 0.67 1.62
C GLN A 420 16.38 2.08 2.20
N GLY A 421 15.31 2.87 2.28
CA GLY A 421 15.30 4.25 2.74
C GLY A 421 14.38 5.11 1.90
N TYR A 422 14.44 6.42 2.11
CA TYR A 422 13.68 7.40 1.33
C TYR A 422 14.53 8.02 0.23
N TRP A 423 14.00 8.05 -0.97
CA TRP A 423 14.66 8.60 -2.16
C TRP A 423 15.06 10.07 -1.94
N ASN A 424 16.33 10.39 -2.18
CA ASN A 424 16.91 11.73 -1.98
C ASN A 424 16.68 12.36 -0.59
N ARG A 425 16.46 11.54 0.45
CA ARG A 425 16.20 12.00 1.82
C ARG A 425 17.05 11.22 2.84
N PRO A 426 18.38 11.42 2.86
CA PRO A 426 19.27 10.69 3.79
C PRO A 426 18.92 10.96 5.26
N ASP A 427 18.57 12.22 5.61
CA ASP A 427 18.21 12.58 6.98
C ASP A 427 16.93 11.84 7.44
N ALA A 428 15.88 11.85 6.62
CA ALA A 428 14.65 11.14 6.93
C ALA A 428 14.84 9.61 6.96
N THR A 429 15.80 9.11 6.16
CA THR A 429 16.19 7.69 6.21
C THR A 429 16.87 7.35 7.54
N ALA A 430 17.82 8.18 7.99
CA ALA A 430 18.52 7.97 9.25
C ALA A 430 17.61 8.11 10.49
N GLU A 431 16.53 8.91 10.39
CA GLU A 431 15.50 8.99 11.44
C GLU A 431 14.63 7.73 11.51
N ALA A 432 14.36 7.09 10.36
CA ALA A 432 13.43 5.97 10.24
C ALA A 432 14.12 4.60 10.31
N LEU A 433 15.37 4.48 9.86
CA LEU A 433 16.15 3.24 9.81
C LEU A 433 17.43 3.40 10.61
N ASP A 434 17.67 2.50 11.57
CA ASP A 434 18.92 2.45 12.30
C ASP A 434 20.01 1.61 11.59
N GLY A 435 21.23 1.60 12.14
CA GLY A 435 22.36 0.88 11.58
C GLY A 435 22.22 -0.65 11.59
N ASP A 436 21.30 -1.20 12.37
CA ASP A 436 21.00 -2.64 12.47
C ASP A 436 19.80 -3.07 11.59
N GLY A 437 19.26 -2.13 10.79
CA GLY A 437 18.15 -2.36 9.87
C GLY A 437 16.77 -2.34 10.52
N TRP A 438 16.64 -1.80 11.72
CA TRP A 438 15.35 -1.60 12.36
C TRP A 438 14.65 -0.37 11.80
N PHE A 439 13.47 -0.56 11.26
CA PHE A 439 12.58 0.51 10.81
C PHE A 439 11.62 0.90 11.94
N ARG A 440 11.59 2.18 12.24
CA ARG A 440 10.67 2.82 13.19
C ARG A 440 9.41 3.24 12.45
N THR A 441 8.27 2.66 12.82
CA THR A 441 7.02 2.89 12.08
C THR A 441 6.36 4.24 12.41
N GLY A 442 6.67 4.80 13.57
CA GLY A 442 5.97 5.95 14.12
C GLY A 442 4.56 5.62 14.64
N ASP A 443 4.21 4.34 14.73
CA ASP A 443 2.94 3.87 15.28
C ASP A 443 3.18 3.24 16.66
N ILE A 444 2.29 3.50 17.61
CA ILE A 444 2.33 2.95 18.97
C ILE A 444 1.50 1.68 19.03
N GLY A 445 2.05 0.64 19.60
CA GLY A 445 1.37 -0.64 19.75
C GLY A 445 1.53 -1.25 21.15
N VAL A 446 0.82 -2.35 21.37
CA VAL A 446 0.94 -3.25 22.51
C VAL A 446 1.07 -4.67 21.99
N MET A 447 2.11 -5.37 22.43
CA MET A 447 2.29 -6.79 22.14
C MET A 447 1.75 -7.62 23.29
N ALA A 448 0.78 -8.48 23.02
CA ALA A 448 0.22 -9.39 24.01
C ALA A 448 1.16 -10.59 24.29
N GLU A 449 0.94 -11.32 25.39
CA GLU A 449 1.73 -12.51 25.75
C GLU A 449 1.76 -13.59 24.67
N ASP A 450 0.70 -13.70 23.89
CA ASP A 450 0.57 -14.65 22.79
C ASP A 450 1.14 -14.15 21.45
N GLY A 451 1.80 -12.98 21.45
CA GLY A 451 2.46 -12.37 20.31
C GLY A 451 1.54 -11.54 19.39
N MET A 452 0.25 -11.43 19.70
CA MET A 452 -0.67 -10.57 18.94
C MET A 452 -0.39 -9.10 19.18
N LEU A 453 -0.31 -8.33 18.09
CA LEU A 453 -0.09 -6.88 18.12
C LEU A 453 -1.43 -6.13 18.04
N THR A 454 -1.59 -5.14 18.90
CA THR A 454 -2.65 -4.12 18.78
C THR A 454 -2.01 -2.78 18.48
N ILE A 455 -2.45 -2.11 17.42
CA ILE A 455 -2.05 -0.72 17.14
C ILE A 455 -2.95 0.20 17.95
N VAL A 456 -2.33 1.02 18.79
CA VAL A 456 -3.04 1.96 19.67
C VAL A 456 -3.28 3.28 18.95
N ASP A 457 -2.21 3.87 18.38
CA ASP A 457 -2.29 5.14 17.66
C ASP A 457 -0.98 5.46 16.92
N ARG A 458 -0.95 6.63 16.27
CA ARG A 458 0.28 7.22 15.74
C ARG A 458 0.96 8.12 16.75
N LEU A 459 2.26 7.97 16.90
CA LEU A 459 3.06 8.78 17.81
C LEU A 459 2.83 10.30 17.62
N LYS A 460 2.74 10.75 16.38
CA LYS A 460 2.52 12.17 16.00
C LYS A 460 1.07 12.66 16.06
N ASP A 461 0.10 11.75 16.14
CA ASP A 461 -1.31 12.10 16.29
C ASP A 461 -1.74 12.12 17.76
N MET A 462 -0.90 11.60 18.65
CA MET A 462 -1.09 11.61 20.10
C MET A 462 -1.26 13.06 20.61
N VAL A 463 -2.26 13.27 21.44
CA VAL A 463 -2.59 14.57 22.04
C VAL A 463 -2.03 14.63 23.46
N ILE A 464 -1.31 15.68 23.80
CA ILE A 464 -0.70 15.84 25.15
C ILE A 464 -1.57 16.78 25.99
N VAL A 465 -2.46 16.20 26.79
CA VAL A 465 -3.37 16.96 27.66
C VAL A 465 -2.81 17.01 29.08
N SER A 466 -2.38 18.18 29.54
CA SER A 466 -1.80 18.37 30.88
C SER A 466 -0.64 17.42 31.21
N GLY A 467 0.16 17.05 30.20
CA GLY A 467 1.28 16.09 30.33
C GLY A 467 0.87 14.61 30.23
N PHE A 468 -0.41 14.31 30.03
CA PHE A 468 -0.88 12.95 29.79
C PHE A 468 -0.99 12.66 28.30
N ASN A 469 -0.51 11.49 27.88
CA ASN A 469 -0.68 10.99 26.53
C ASN A 469 -2.12 10.54 26.31
N VAL A 470 -2.81 11.17 25.38
CA VAL A 470 -4.17 10.85 24.96
C VAL A 470 -4.11 10.33 23.52
N TYR A 471 -4.65 9.17 23.30
CA TYR A 471 -4.62 8.49 22.00
C TYR A 471 -5.95 8.71 21.29
N PRO A 472 -5.96 9.38 20.11
CA PRO A 472 -7.16 9.63 19.31
C PRO A 472 -8.05 8.41 19.10
N ASN A 473 -7.46 7.29 18.72
CA ASN A 473 -8.22 6.07 18.42
C ASN A 473 -9.02 5.56 19.63
N GLU A 474 -8.49 5.67 20.86
CA GLU A 474 -9.21 5.26 22.09
C GLU A 474 -10.51 6.06 22.28
N ILE A 475 -10.50 7.33 21.90
CA ILE A 475 -11.68 8.20 22.00
C ILE A 475 -12.64 7.93 20.84
N GLU A 476 -12.08 7.73 19.65
CA GLU A 476 -12.86 7.38 18.45
C GLU A 476 -13.62 6.06 18.65
N ASP A 477 -12.97 5.03 19.20
CA ASP A 477 -13.60 3.75 19.51
C ASP A 477 -14.79 3.89 20.47
N VAL A 478 -14.62 4.73 21.51
CA VAL A 478 -15.74 5.02 22.43
C VAL A 478 -16.84 5.77 21.70
N ALA A 479 -16.51 6.78 20.91
CA ALA A 479 -17.50 7.59 20.18
C ALA A 479 -18.28 6.75 19.15
N TYR A 480 -17.63 5.82 18.47
CA TYR A 480 -18.29 4.88 17.53
C TYR A 480 -19.34 3.99 18.24
N GLY A 481 -19.19 3.72 19.52
CA GLY A 481 -20.20 3.02 20.33
C GLY A 481 -21.52 3.77 20.47
N HIS A 482 -21.61 5.05 20.11
CA HIS A 482 -22.85 5.81 20.09
C HIS A 482 -23.63 5.53 18.81
N GLY A 483 -24.82 4.97 18.91
CA GLY A 483 -25.61 4.51 17.76
C GLY A 483 -25.93 5.54 16.68
N ASP A 484 -25.84 6.83 16.98
CA ASP A 484 -26.07 7.94 16.05
C ASP A 484 -24.79 8.45 15.37
N ILE A 485 -23.61 7.95 15.73
CA ILE A 485 -22.33 8.35 15.12
C ILE A 485 -21.96 7.38 14.00
N PHE A 486 -21.90 7.91 12.78
CA PHE A 486 -21.53 7.14 11.57
C PHE A 486 -20.01 7.09 11.38
N GLU A 487 -19.34 8.23 11.53
CA GLU A 487 -17.89 8.35 11.47
C GLU A 487 -17.42 9.42 12.47
N CYS A 488 -16.21 9.25 12.97
CA CYS A 488 -15.59 10.27 13.80
C CYS A 488 -14.07 10.31 13.63
N ALA A 489 -13.48 11.44 14.02
CA ALA A 489 -12.04 11.61 14.05
C ALA A 489 -11.64 12.58 15.17
N VAL A 490 -10.54 12.26 15.86
CA VAL A 490 -9.98 13.06 16.95
C VAL A 490 -8.68 13.72 16.50
N VAL A 491 -8.53 15.00 16.88
CA VAL A 491 -7.26 15.72 16.77
C VAL A 491 -6.96 16.51 18.04
N GLY A 492 -5.68 16.76 18.30
CA GLY A 492 -5.24 17.73 19.29
C GLY A 492 -5.34 19.15 18.75
N VAL A 493 -5.82 20.07 19.59
CA VAL A 493 -5.81 21.52 19.32
C VAL A 493 -5.14 22.23 20.48
N ALA A 494 -4.46 23.34 20.19
CA ALA A 494 -3.80 24.13 21.23
C ALA A 494 -4.79 24.62 22.29
N ASP A 495 -4.41 24.53 23.56
CA ASP A 495 -5.21 24.96 24.71
C ASP A 495 -4.34 25.63 25.77
N GLU A 496 -4.70 26.83 26.19
CA GLU A 496 -3.91 27.65 27.14
C GLU A 496 -3.74 27.01 28.53
N ARG A 497 -4.69 26.14 28.94
CA ARG A 497 -4.69 25.52 30.27
C ARG A 497 -4.03 24.16 30.33
N THR A 498 -4.15 23.40 29.26
CA THR A 498 -3.76 22.00 29.22
C THR A 498 -2.62 21.70 28.22
N GLY A 499 -2.11 22.73 27.53
CA GLY A 499 -1.20 22.62 26.41
C GLY A 499 -1.94 22.23 25.13
N GLU A 500 -2.56 21.07 25.13
CA GLU A 500 -3.50 20.64 24.08
C GLU A 500 -4.83 20.20 24.67
N ALA A 501 -5.87 20.22 23.85
CA ALA A 501 -7.20 19.67 24.16
C ALA A 501 -7.69 18.77 23.04
N VAL A 502 -8.53 17.82 23.40
CA VAL A 502 -9.17 16.88 22.48
C VAL A 502 -10.30 17.59 21.73
N LYS A 503 -10.26 17.53 20.39
CA LYS A 503 -11.33 17.96 19.49
C LYS A 503 -11.80 16.77 18.67
N LEU A 504 -13.09 16.43 18.80
CA LEU A 504 -13.76 15.33 18.12
C LEU A 504 -14.61 15.88 16.96
N PHE A 505 -14.38 15.39 15.77
CA PHE A 505 -15.23 15.60 14.60
C PHE A 505 -16.17 14.42 14.42
N VAL A 506 -17.42 14.68 14.12
CA VAL A 506 -18.50 13.68 14.08
C VAL A 506 -19.30 13.82 12.79
N VAL A 507 -19.49 12.71 12.09
CA VAL A 507 -20.53 12.54 11.06
C VAL A 507 -21.67 11.76 11.69
N SER A 508 -22.83 12.39 11.82
CA SER A 508 -23.99 11.80 12.51
C SER A 508 -25.06 11.33 11.54
N THR A 509 -25.71 10.22 11.86
CA THR A 509 -26.93 9.74 11.20
C THR A 509 -28.19 10.43 11.74
N ASN A 510 -28.09 11.10 12.90
CA ASN A 510 -29.16 11.80 13.58
C ASN A 510 -28.87 13.32 13.58
N PRO A 511 -29.64 14.14 12.86
CA PRO A 511 -29.42 15.59 12.81
C PRO A 511 -29.65 16.31 14.15
N ASP A 512 -30.35 15.66 15.09
CA ASP A 512 -30.68 16.23 16.42
C ASP A 512 -29.63 15.87 17.49
N LEU A 513 -28.59 15.11 17.14
CA LEU A 513 -27.49 14.76 18.05
C LEU A 513 -26.70 16.03 18.43
N SER A 514 -26.63 16.32 19.71
CA SER A 514 -25.97 17.53 20.23
C SER A 514 -24.53 17.24 20.71
N GLU A 515 -23.69 18.26 20.69
CA GLU A 515 -22.35 18.25 21.29
C GLU A 515 -22.35 17.73 22.73
N GLN A 516 -23.34 18.16 23.53
CA GLN A 516 -23.42 17.77 24.94
C GLN A 516 -23.71 16.29 25.10
N GLN A 517 -24.58 15.72 24.30
CA GLN A 517 -24.89 14.27 24.35
C GLN A 517 -23.67 13.42 24.00
N VAL A 518 -22.90 13.80 22.98
CA VAL A 518 -21.64 13.13 22.62
C VAL A 518 -20.63 13.23 23.77
N LYS A 519 -20.47 14.41 24.37
CA LYS A 519 -19.55 14.59 25.51
C LYS A 519 -19.97 13.80 26.74
N ASP A 520 -21.27 13.73 27.03
CA ASP A 520 -21.78 12.98 28.17
C ASP A 520 -21.60 11.48 27.96
N PHE A 521 -21.85 10.96 26.75
CA PHE A 521 -21.57 9.59 26.39
C PHE A 521 -20.08 9.24 26.56
N CYS A 522 -19.17 10.08 26.03
CA CYS A 522 -17.74 9.89 26.22
C CYS A 522 -17.32 9.95 27.70
N ARG A 523 -17.95 10.82 28.51
CA ARG A 523 -17.62 10.97 29.93
C ARG A 523 -17.99 9.75 30.77
N GLU A 524 -18.97 8.97 30.36
CA GLU A 524 -19.35 7.72 31.03
C GLU A 524 -18.27 6.64 30.89
N GLN A 525 -17.45 6.71 29.87
CA GLN A 525 -16.51 5.65 29.50
C GLN A 525 -15.04 6.08 29.52
N LEU A 526 -14.75 7.38 29.50
CA LEU A 526 -13.41 7.94 29.44
C LEU A 526 -13.03 8.72 30.70
N THR A 527 -11.74 8.66 31.03
CA THR A 527 -11.16 9.52 32.08
C THR A 527 -11.30 10.99 31.67
N ALA A 528 -11.51 11.88 32.62
CA ALA A 528 -11.87 13.29 32.40
C ALA A 528 -10.96 14.04 31.41
N TYR A 529 -9.65 13.77 31.41
CA TYR A 529 -8.69 14.45 30.51
C TYR A 529 -8.77 13.93 29.05
N LYS A 530 -9.42 12.79 28.80
CA LYS A 530 -9.66 12.22 27.47
C LYS A 530 -10.99 12.66 26.87
N VAL A 531 -11.92 13.17 27.69
CA VAL A 531 -13.23 13.61 27.20
C VAL A 531 -13.06 14.78 26.23
N PRO A 532 -13.66 14.74 25.02
CA PRO A 532 -13.54 15.82 24.05
C PRO A 532 -13.97 17.17 24.64
N LYS A 533 -13.07 18.16 24.58
CA LYS A 533 -13.39 19.52 24.94
C LYS A 533 -14.27 20.19 23.88
N HIS A 534 -14.03 19.86 22.63
CA HIS A 534 -14.75 20.37 21.46
C HIS A 534 -15.33 19.21 20.66
N VAL A 535 -16.58 19.33 20.20
CA VAL A 535 -17.22 18.43 19.25
C VAL A 535 -17.71 19.25 18.07
N VAL A 536 -17.38 18.83 16.86
CA VAL A 536 -17.75 19.51 15.61
C VAL A 536 -18.46 18.52 14.71
N PHE A 537 -19.66 18.86 14.25
CA PHE A 537 -20.39 18.05 13.29
C PHE A 537 -20.02 18.43 11.87
N MET A 538 -19.86 17.41 11.01
CA MET A 538 -19.54 17.54 9.60
C MET A 538 -20.44 16.63 8.76
N ASP A 539 -20.64 16.97 7.50
CA ASP A 539 -21.38 16.11 6.56
C ASP A 539 -20.53 14.90 6.15
N GLU A 540 -19.21 15.10 6.00
CA GLU A 540 -18.23 14.03 5.75
C GLU A 540 -16.85 14.40 6.31
N LEU A 541 -16.04 13.39 6.64
CA LEU A 541 -14.64 13.58 7.02
C LEU A 541 -13.73 13.60 5.80
N PRO A 542 -12.66 14.41 5.79
CA PRO A 542 -11.67 14.40 4.71
C PRO A 542 -10.94 13.05 4.68
N LYS A 543 -10.91 12.42 3.50
CA LYS A 543 -10.32 11.09 3.31
C LYS A 543 -9.31 11.07 2.18
N SER A 544 -8.30 10.23 2.36
CA SER A 544 -7.40 9.85 1.28
C SER A 544 -8.13 8.97 0.24
N PRO A 545 -7.56 8.78 -0.97
CA PRO A 545 -8.11 7.87 -1.97
C PRO A 545 -8.28 6.42 -1.51
N VAL A 546 -7.49 6.01 -0.52
CA VAL A 546 -7.59 4.69 0.12
C VAL A 546 -8.53 4.68 1.33
N GLY A 547 -9.38 5.71 1.48
CA GLY A 547 -10.39 5.81 2.53
C GLY A 547 -9.87 6.18 3.93
N LYS A 548 -8.58 6.50 4.08
CA LYS A 548 -8.00 6.89 5.37
C LYS A 548 -8.32 8.35 5.69
N ILE A 549 -8.79 8.61 6.91
CA ILE A 549 -9.08 9.97 7.38
C ILE A 549 -7.81 10.82 7.42
N LEU A 550 -7.89 12.02 6.84
CA LEU A 550 -6.80 12.99 6.75
C LEU A 550 -6.85 13.95 7.94
N ARG A 551 -6.40 13.49 9.13
CA ARG A 551 -6.42 14.28 10.36
C ARG A 551 -5.71 15.63 10.24
N ARG A 552 -4.73 15.78 9.33
CA ARG A 552 -4.06 17.06 9.06
C ARG A 552 -5.02 18.16 8.59
N GLU A 553 -6.05 17.77 7.81
CA GLU A 553 -7.06 18.71 7.28
C GLU A 553 -8.14 19.06 8.31
N LEU A 554 -8.11 18.40 9.47
CA LEU A 554 -8.99 18.66 10.61
C LEU A 554 -8.32 19.51 11.71
N ARG A 555 -7.01 19.76 11.61
CA ARG A 555 -6.24 20.51 12.61
C ARG A 555 -6.24 22.01 12.42
N ASP A 556 -6.63 22.51 11.23
CA ASP A 556 -6.65 23.93 10.85
C ASP A 556 -7.92 24.68 11.31
#